data_49a33f6000d6e63020b0b545f7025498
#
_entry.id   49a33f6000d6e63020b0b545f7025498
#
_cell.length_a   1.000
_cell.length_b   1.000
_cell.length_c   1.000
_cell.angle_alpha   90.00
_cell.angle_beta   90.00
_cell.angle_gamma   90.00
#
_symmetry.space_group_name_H-M   'P 1'
#
loop_
_entity.id
_entity.type
_entity.pdbx_description
1 polymer ?
#
loop_
_entity_poly.entity_id
_entity_poly.type
_entity_poly.pdbx_seq_one_letter_code
_entity_poly.pdbx_strand_id
1 'polypeptide(L)'
;MNELLKRIRHGLVTGENIDISDLDFEGIWDYDQYLSMTYISLFQSGLAPIRFGNRKKNLMLTINRNIEVLRKNKFFEKFNVADENKCRILIEYVIERQPVTLEQLQQEKFDKYRFEIGINGLELKNTKDKMSYYYMPTDATINSHMGLQAALRLAVSRTPIRQLSDKIPERMKIFKTCGEYEIFKLRSRAFVTYKDECVPLYRGNILYDSFSYETLLEQFIKSSDWLIENMLDDGRFMYYYDCSQDNNKDHEHPNRPLDNLYYNDLRHCGGAITLVRAYTQTGDTKYLEAAKRAIDFTVSISREHTYHKKKAMYVHYNNKGKLGGTGLALIMMMQYRIASGDKSYDKYIKGYARHIMSRMTQEGELLGYYIHPAYNDGNPLTKLTDEERKETFSFYYPGEALLGLALFANHFLKHSEKSSGKNKGKANDADRELVEEVRSMAKTALDWIVNERPKFYKDLFTALPSDAWLMQAIEEWAEDKEFQKPDWLNFVYTDARAMMERCYKKNDSPYIDYEGGYYYNYGDHFYPDGARSEGLIAAYYLAKKQGEEELAAEILDTAKKAAKCQFQLFNDEKSGFSHRNPAKSAHGIRFKATRQWVRVDSVQHVACFFIRLYWSENPVGSGTL
;
A
#
# COMPACT_ATOMS: atom_id res chain seq x y z
N MET A 1 21.24 6.74 -25.66
CA MET A 1 19.76 6.64 -25.51
C MET A 1 19.08 8.03 -25.47
N ASN A 2 19.63 9.00 -24.74
CA ASN A 2 19.04 10.35 -24.69
C ASN A 2 18.95 10.99 -26.08
N GLU A 3 20.06 10.96 -26.85
CA GLU A 3 20.06 11.47 -28.22
C GLU A 3 19.04 10.75 -29.14
N LEU A 4 18.90 9.46 -29.02
CA LEU A 4 17.89 8.70 -29.76
C LEU A 4 16.48 9.22 -29.49
N LEU A 5 16.12 9.43 -28.22
CA LEU A 5 14.79 9.93 -27.85
C LEU A 5 14.55 11.37 -28.35
N LYS A 6 15.59 12.22 -28.39
CA LYS A 6 15.52 13.55 -29.01
C LYS A 6 15.22 13.45 -30.51
N ARG A 7 15.92 12.57 -31.24
CA ARG A 7 15.66 12.35 -32.67
C ARG A 7 14.28 11.75 -32.93
N ILE A 8 13.81 10.82 -32.07
CA ILE A 8 12.45 10.30 -32.16
C ILE A 8 11.44 11.43 -31.98
N ARG A 9 11.63 12.33 -31.02
CA ARG A 9 10.78 13.51 -30.84
C ARG A 9 10.77 14.39 -32.07
N HIS A 10 11.97 14.68 -32.62
CA HIS A 10 12.08 15.46 -33.86
C HIS A 10 11.29 14.83 -35.01
N GLY A 11 11.48 13.52 -35.27
CA GLY A 11 10.75 12.81 -36.32
C GLY A 11 9.24 12.76 -36.10
N LEU A 12 8.79 12.64 -34.84
CA LEU A 12 7.36 12.73 -34.48
C LEU A 12 6.79 14.12 -34.74
N VAL A 13 7.54 15.19 -34.52
CA VAL A 13 7.12 16.57 -34.76
C VAL A 13 7.12 16.90 -36.25
N THR A 14 8.24 16.67 -36.95
CA THR A 14 8.40 17.08 -38.35
C THR A 14 7.78 16.09 -39.35
N GLY A 15 7.74 14.81 -39.02
CA GLY A 15 7.36 13.74 -39.94
C GLY A 15 8.49 13.25 -40.83
N GLU A 16 9.69 13.77 -40.64
CA GLU A 16 10.88 13.34 -41.37
C GLU A 16 11.41 12.01 -40.82
N ASN A 17 12.03 11.23 -41.69
CA ASN A 17 12.77 10.07 -41.27
C ASN A 17 14.03 10.49 -40.51
N ILE A 18 14.25 9.85 -39.38
CA ILE A 18 15.43 10.09 -38.56
C ILE A 18 16.57 9.18 -39.01
N ASP A 19 17.79 9.72 -39.00
CA ASP A 19 19.05 8.96 -39.11
C ASP A 19 19.61 8.71 -37.70
N ILE A 20 20.04 7.49 -37.46
CA ILE A 20 20.66 7.04 -36.20
C ILE A 20 21.95 6.26 -36.46
N SER A 21 22.52 6.36 -37.66
CA SER A 21 23.72 5.62 -38.08
C SER A 21 24.98 6.03 -37.32
N ASP A 22 25.00 7.22 -36.77
CA ASP A 22 26.10 7.79 -35.96
C ASP A 22 25.96 7.52 -34.45
N LEU A 23 24.83 6.88 -34.02
CA LEU A 23 24.64 6.57 -32.62
C LEU A 23 25.21 5.20 -32.27
N ASP A 24 26.00 5.18 -31.20
CA ASP A 24 26.54 3.96 -30.64
C ASP A 24 25.55 3.36 -29.58
N PHE A 25 25.21 2.10 -29.77
CA PHE A 25 24.36 1.31 -28.87
C PHE A 25 25.11 0.15 -28.21
N GLU A 26 26.46 0.11 -28.33
CA GLU A 26 27.27 -0.95 -27.75
C GLU A 26 27.02 -1.07 -26.23
N GLY A 27 26.81 -2.29 -25.76
CA GLY A 27 26.46 -2.57 -24.36
C GLY A 27 25.04 -2.15 -23.94
N ILE A 28 24.32 -1.38 -24.77
CA ILE A 28 22.95 -0.94 -24.51
C ILE A 28 21.97 -1.78 -25.31
N TRP A 29 22.25 -1.98 -26.59
CA TRP A 29 21.37 -2.66 -27.54
C TRP A 29 22.15 -3.37 -28.64
N ASP A 30 22.10 -4.68 -28.63
CA ASP A 30 22.59 -5.51 -29.73
C ASP A 30 21.44 -5.82 -30.68
N TYR A 31 21.32 -5.05 -31.73
CA TYR A 31 20.25 -5.19 -32.72
C TYR A 31 20.53 -6.31 -33.74
N ASP A 32 21.79 -6.63 -34.01
CA ASP A 32 22.17 -7.59 -35.06
C ASP A 32 21.87 -9.04 -34.66
N GLN A 33 21.90 -9.37 -33.37
CA GLN A 33 21.56 -10.71 -32.88
C GLN A 33 20.05 -10.96 -32.84
N TYR A 34 19.21 -9.91 -32.65
CA TYR A 34 17.76 -10.05 -32.51
C TYR A 34 17.06 -8.99 -33.33
N LEU A 35 16.32 -9.40 -34.35
CA LEU A 35 15.31 -8.54 -34.97
C LEU A 35 14.24 -8.22 -33.92
N SER A 36 14.58 -7.32 -32.98
CA SER A 36 13.83 -7.14 -31.75
C SER A 36 12.58 -6.29 -31.98
N MET A 37 11.47 -6.76 -31.42
CA MET A 37 10.24 -5.97 -31.33
C MET A 37 10.50 -4.71 -30.53
N THR A 38 10.22 -3.55 -31.12
CA THR A 38 10.43 -2.24 -30.51
C THR A 38 9.13 -1.45 -30.50
N TYR A 39 8.76 -0.97 -29.31
CA TYR A 39 7.61 -0.09 -29.09
C TYR A 39 8.04 1.34 -28.85
N ILE A 40 7.26 2.29 -29.39
CA ILE A 40 7.27 3.69 -28.99
C ILE A 40 5.89 4.03 -28.46
N SER A 41 5.83 4.72 -27.32
CA SER A 41 4.60 5.12 -26.67
C SER A 41 4.65 6.58 -26.29
N LEU A 42 3.51 7.28 -26.42
CA LEU A 42 3.35 8.67 -26.03
C LEU A 42 2.39 8.77 -24.85
N PHE A 43 2.78 9.55 -23.86
CA PHE A 43 2.00 9.81 -22.66
C PHE A 43 1.85 11.32 -22.46
N GLN A 44 0.64 11.75 -22.14
CA GLN A 44 0.33 13.12 -21.80
C GLN A 44 -0.84 13.16 -20.82
N SER A 45 -0.80 14.06 -19.87
CA SER A 45 -1.88 14.27 -18.90
C SER A 45 -3.23 14.43 -19.59
N GLY A 46 -4.28 13.78 -19.07
CA GLY A 46 -5.64 13.81 -19.59
C GLY A 46 -5.88 12.92 -20.82
N LEU A 47 -4.85 12.28 -21.39
CA LEU A 47 -4.98 11.48 -22.60
C LEU A 47 -4.71 10.00 -22.33
N ALA A 48 -5.46 9.14 -23.06
CA ALA A 48 -5.08 7.74 -23.16
C ALA A 48 -3.76 7.63 -23.93
N PRO A 49 -2.79 6.81 -23.50
CA PRO A 49 -1.54 6.66 -24.21
C PRO A 49 -1.76 6.08 -25.61
N ILE A 50 -0.99 6.54 -26.59
CA ILE A 50 -0.90 5.89 -27.89
C ILE A 50 0.41 5.14 -27.98
N ARG A 51 0.35 3.94 -28.54
CA ARG A 51 1.46 3.00 -28.52
C ARG A 51 1.48 2.17 -29.78
N PHE A 52 2.62 2.07 -30.40
CA PHE A 52 2.81 1.20 -31.56
C PHE A 52 4.16 0.51 -31.49
N GLY A 53 4.21 -0.76 -31.92
CA GLY A 53 5.41 -1.55 -31.98
C GLY A 53 5.50 -2.33 -33.28
N ASN A 54 6.70 -2.45 -33.80
CA ASN A 54 6.99 -3.29 -34.95
C ASN A 54 8.43 -3.79 -34.92
N ARG A 55 8.76 -4.63 -35.92
CA ARG A 55 10.08 -5.18 -36.15
C ARG A 55 10.38 -5.13 -37.65
N LYS A 56 11.46 -4.47 -38.04
CA LYS A 56 12.00 -4.39 -39.39
C LYS A 56 13.42 -4.95 -39.42
N LYS A 57 14.04 -4.99 -40.59
CA LYS A 57 15.38 -5.58 -40.79
C LYS A 57 16.51 -4.85 -40.06
N ASN A 58 16.31 -3.59 -39.63
CA ASN A 58 17.23 -2.86 -38.78
C ASN A 58 16.48 -1.86 -37.89
N LEU A 59 17.20 -1.32 -36.89
CA LEU A 59 16.66 -0.42 -35.88
C LEU A 59 16.12 0.87 -36.48
N MET A 60 16.86 1.52 -37.38
CA MET A 60 16.46 2.78 -38.00
C MET A 60 15.13 2.64 -38.73
N LEU A 61 14.97 1.59 -39.55
CA LEU A 61 13.71 1.32 -40.24
C LEU A 61 12.56 0.97 -39.28
N THR A 62 12.88 0.31 -38.17
CA THR A 62 11.89 -0.02 -37.12
C THR A 62 11.37 1.25 -36.46
N ILE A 63 12.27 2.16 -36.07
CA ILE A 63 11.90 3.43 -35.41
C ILE A 63 11.13 4.34 -36.38
N ASN A 64 11.61 4.51 -37.60
CA ASN A 64 10.95 5.34 -38.60
C ASN A 64 9.53 4.84 -38.89
N ARG A 65 9.34 3.51 -38.97
CA ARG A 65 8.00 2.93 -39.12
C ARG A 65 7.12 3.17 -37.89
N ASN A 66 7.66 3.11 -36.67
CA ASN A 66 6.92 3.44 -35.46
C ASN A 66 6.46 4.91 -35.50
N ILE A 67 7.34 5.83 -35.86
CA ILE A 67 7.04 7.25 -35.98
C ILE A 67 5.92 7.47 -37.00
N GLU A 68 6.05 6.90 -38.20
CA GLU A 68 5.05 7.01 -39.27
C GLU A 68 3.65 6.55 -38.80
N VAL A 69 3.57 5.39 -38.14
CA VAL A 69 2.26 4.84 -37.71
C VAL A 69 1.69 5.62 -36.53
N LEU A 70 2.51 6.06 -35.60
CA LEU A 70 2.04 6.91 -34.50
C LEU A 70 1.46 8.24 -35.00
N ARG A 71 2.11 8.87 -35.97
CA ARG A 71 1.62 10.11 -36.58
C ARG A 71 0.28 9.93 -37.31
N LYS A 72 0.03 8.75 -37.90
CA LYS A 72 -1.24 8.39 -38.54
C LYS A 72 -2.34 8.00 -37.57
N ASN A 73 -2.04 7.91 -36.26
CA ASN A 73 -3.03 7.59 -35.25
C ASN A 73 -4.02 8.77 -35.11
N LYS A 74 -5.32 8.48 -35.16
CA LYS A 74 -6.40 9.48 -35.07
C LYS A 74 -6.37 10.37 -33.81
N PHE A 75 -5.65 9.96 -32.78
CA PHE A 75 -5.49 10.73 -31.54
C PHE A 75 -4.16 11.47 -31.46
N PHE A 76 -3.25 11.31 -32.43
CA PHE A 76 -1.90 11.87 -32.36
C PHE A 76 -1.90 13.39 -32.23
N GLU A 77 -2.76 14.09 -32.96
CA GLU A 77 -2.85 15.56 -32.93
C GLU A 77 -3.24 16.14 -31.56
N LYS A 78 -3.78 15.30 -30.65
CA LYS A 78 -4.07 15.71 -29.26
C LYS A 78 -2.83 15.82 -28.40
N PHE A 79 -1.72 15.18 -28.82
CA PHE A 79 -0.48 15.18 -28.08
C PHE A 79 0.40 16.37 -28.49
N ASN A 80 0.82 17.17 -27.51
CA ASN A 80 1.80 18.22 -27.72
C ASN A 80 3.22 17.62 -27.70
N VAL A 81 3.57 16.88 -28.74
CA VAL A 81 4.82 16.13 -28.83
C VAL A 81 6.05 17.04 -28.82
N ALA A 82 5.92 18.29 -29.29
CA ALA A 82 7.01 19.26 -29.30
C ALA A 82 7.42 19.73 -27.91
N ASP A 83 6.48 19.69 -26.95
CA ASP A 83 6.70 20.12 -25.56
C ASP A 83 7.12 18.92 -24.70
N GLU A 84 8.39 18.86 -24.33
CA GLU A 84 8.94 17.77 -23.51
C GLU A 84 8.45 17.75 -22.05
N ASN A 85 7.91 18.86 -21.57
CA ASN A 85 7.30 18.91 -20.25
C ASN A 85 5.87 18.32 -20.26
N LYS A 86 5.18 18.34 -21.40
CA LYS A 86 3.81 17.85 -21.54
C LYS A 86 3.73 16.43 -22.06
N CYS A 87 4.53 16.10 -23.09
CA CYS A 87 4.47 14.79 -23.74
C CYS A 87 5.72 13.96 -23.43
N ARG A 88 5.55 12.83 -22.77
CA ARG A 88 6.58 11.83 -22.50
C ARG A 88 6.66 10.82 -23.64
N ILE A 89 7.87 10.46 -24.04
CA ILE A 89 8.13 9.41 -25.02
C ILE A 89 8.79 8.24 -24.32
N LEU A 90 8.22 7.05 -24.46
CA LEU A 90 8.81 5.82 -23.98
C LEU A 90 9.24 4.97 -25.19
N ILE A 91 10.46 4.47 -25.15
CA ILE A 91 10.95 3.41 -26.03
C ILE A 91 11.14 2.12 -25.23
N GLU A 92 10.63 1.01 -25.76
CA GLU A 92 10.81 -0.32 -25.15
C GLU A 92 11.14 -1.33 -26.23
N TYR A 93 12.20 -2.13 -26.01
CA TYR A 93 12.65 -3.12 -26.96
C TYR A 93 13.01 -4.45 -26.29
N VAL A 94 12.69 -5.55 -26.99
CA VAL A 94 12.96 -6.91 -26.52
C VAL A 94 14.46 -7.20 -26.61
N ILE A 95 15.01 -7.77 -25.54
CA ILE A 95 16.41 -8.20 -25.43
C ILE A 95 16.57 -9.72 -25.29
N GLU A 96 15.53 -10.40 -24.81
CA GLU A 96 15.53 -11.87 -24.68
C GLU A 96 14.17 -12.42 -25.09
N ARG A 97 14.22 -13.60 -25.71
CA ARG A 97 13.04 -14.35 -26.16
C ARG A 97 13.25 -15.82 -25.92
N GLN A 98 12.41 -16.43 -25.10
CA GLN A 98 12.52 -17.82 -24.67
C GLN A 98 11.20 -18.55 -24.89
N PRO A 99 11.19 -19.72 -25.61
CA PRO A 99 9.98 -20.54 -25.73
C PRO A 99 9.59 -21.11 -24.36
N VAL A 100 8.31 -21.09 -24.06
CA VAL A 100 7.77 -21.56 -22.77
C VAL A 100 6.38 -22.16 -22.94
N THR A 101 5.98 -23.00 -21.97
CA THR A 101 4.59 -23.45 -21.82
C THR A 101 3.83 -22.60 -20.78
N LEU A 102 2.50 -22.70 -20.79
CA LEU A 102 1.69 -22.05 -19.75
C LEU A 102 2.01 -22.54 -18.34
N GLU A 103 2.32 -23.83 -18.20
CA GLU A 103 2.67 -24.43 -16.92
C GLU A 103 4.01 -23.91 -16.39
N GLN A 104 4.99 -23.75 -17.29
CA GLN A 104 6.29 -23.18 -16.93
C GLN A 104 6.16 -21.72 -16.46
N LEU A 105 5.28 -20.93 -17.08
CA LEU A 105 5.03 -19.55 -16.65
C LEU A 105 4.41 -19.45 -15.24
N GLN A 106 3.74 -20.51 -14.78
CA GLN A 106 3.04 -20.57 -13.48
C GLN A 106 3.92 -21.09 -12.33
N GLN A 107 5.21 -21.35 -12.56
CA GLN A 107 6.12 -21.81 -11.52
C GLN A 107 6.14 -20.84 -10.33
N GLU A 108 6.12 -21.38 -9.11
CA GLU A 108 6.00 -20.58 -7.89
C GLU A 108 7.35 -20.08 -7.37
N LYS A 109 8.45 -20.80 -7.63
CA LYS A 109 9.80 -20.44 -7.16
C LYS A 109 10.56 -19.57 -8.17
N PHE A 110 11.75 -19.11 -7.83
CA PHE A 110 12.67 -18.39 -8.74
C PHE A 110 13.20 -19.30 -9.85
N ASP A 111 12.28 -19.83 -10.64
CA ASP A 111 12.61 -20.61 -11.81
C ASP A 111 12.84 -19.71 -13.03
N LYS A 112 13.77 -20.09 -13.91
CA LYS A 112 14.08 -19.35 -15.13
C LYS A 112 12.89 -19.20 -16.10
N TYR A 113 11.86 -20.03 -15.96
CA TYR A 113 10.66 -20.00 -16.79
C TYR A 113 9.51 -19.22 -16.15
N ARG A 114 9.54 -19.01 -14.82
CA ARG A 114 8.51 -18.27 -14.11
C ARG A 114 8.28 -16.88 -14.73
N PHE A 115 7.01 -16.51 -14.84
CA PHE A 115 6.63 -15.16 -15.27
C PHE A 115 6.67 -14.20 -14.10
N GLU A 116 7.45 -13.14 -14.25
CA GLU A 116 7.54 -12.05 -13.31
C GLU A 116 6.91 -10.78 -13.89
N ILE A 117 5.83 -10.31 -13.23
CA ILE A 117 5.07 -9.16 -13.71
C ILE A 117 5.94 -7.89 -13.80
N GLY A 118 5.82 -7.16 -14.91
CA GLY A 118 6.59 -5.94 -15.17
C GLY A 118 8.07 -6.16 -15.54
N ILE A 119 8.59 -7.39 -15.36
CA ILE A 119 9.93 -7.80 -15.81
C ILE A 119 9.82 -8.62 -17.11
N ASN A 120 8.83 -9.52 -17.17
CA ASN A 120 8.63 -10.35 -18.33
C ASN A 120 7.46 -9.86 -19.19
N GLY A 121 7.65 -9.97 -20.50
CA GLY A 121 6.60 -9.88 -21.50
C GLY A 121 6.21 -11.26 -22.03
N LEU A 122 5.21 -11.27 -22.90
CA LEU A 122 4.74 -12.45 -23.61
C LEU A 122 4.64 -12.14 -25.11
N GLU A 123 5.04 -13.11 -25.92
CA GLU A 123 4.69 -13.17 -27.33
C GLU A 123 3.82 -14.40 -27.56
N LEU A 124 2.67 -14.19 -28.17
CA LEU A 124 1.78 -15.25 -28.67
C LEU A 124 1.94 -15.31 -30.18
N LYS A 125 2.65 -16.31 -30.69
CA LYS A 125 2.88 -16.50 -32.13
C LYS A 125 1.91 -17.51 -32.67
N ASN A 126 1.05 -17.11 -33.59
CA ASN A 126 0.12 -18.01 -34.25
C ASN A 126 0.90 -18.95 -35.18
N THR A 127 0.63 -20.25 -35.08
CA THR A 127 1.34 -21.28 -35.85
C THR A 127 0.91 -21.36 -37.31
N LYS A 128 -0.29 -20.86 -37.66
CA LYS A 128 -0.88 -20.88 -39.01
C LYS A 128 -0.38 -19.72 -39.86
N ASP A 129 -0.66 -18.49 -39.43
CA ASP A 129 -0.35 -17.27 -40.18
C ASP A 129 1.00 -16.65 -39.83
N LYS A 130 1.69 -17.21 -38.81
CA LYS A 130 2.98 -16.73 -38.27
C LYS A 130 2.94 -15.33 -37.65
N MET A 131 1.75 -14.78 -37.46
CA MET A 131 1.60 -13.49 -36.79
C MET A 131 1.89 -13.59 -35.30
N SER A 132 2.51 -12.54 -34.76
CA SER A 132 2.88 -12.45 -33.34
C SER A 132 2.14 -11.30 -32.65
N TYR A 133 1.68 -11.56 -31.44
CA TYR A 133 0.94 -10.63 -30.59
C TYR A 133 1.69 -10.51 -29.26
N TYR A 134 1.91 -9.29 -28.83
CA TYR A 134 2.84 -9.00 -27.74
C TYR A 134 2.14 -8.41 -26.52
N TYR A 135 2.58 -8.83 -25.37
CA TYR A 135 2.43 -8.15 -24.09
C TYR A 135 3.83 -7.75 -23.64
N MET A 136 4.11 -6.47 -23.56
CA MET A 136 5.43 -5.98 -23.15
C MET A 136 5.49 -5.80 -21.64
N PRO A 137 6.66 -5.90 -20.99
CA PRO A 137 6.83 -5.67 -19.56
C PRO A 137 6.20 -4.37 -19.06
N THR A 138 6.35 -3.25 -19.80
CA THR A 138 5.74 -1.96 -19.42
C THR A 138 4.21 -1.95 -19.49
N ASP A 139 3.58 -2.89 -20.21
CA ASP A 139 2.11 -3.04 -20.19
C ASP A 139 1.59 -3.30 -18.77
N ALA A 140 2.40 -3.89 -17.88
CA ALA A 140 2.03 -4.13 -16.50
C ALA A 140 1.70 -2.84 -15.76
N THR A 141 2.60 -1.87 -15.80
CA THR A 141 2.45 -0.56 -15.17
C THR A 141 1.39 0.29 -15.87
N ILE A 142 1.43 0.34 -17.22
CA ILE A 142 0.47 1.13 -18.02
C ILE A 142 -0.98 0.70 -17.78
N ASN A 143 -1.23 -0.61 -17.58
CA ASN A 143 -2.57 -1.17 -17.40
C ASN A 143 -2.84 -1.63 -15.95
N SER A 144 -1.98 -1.30 -15.01
CA SER A 144 -2.16 -1.64 -13.59
C SER A 144 -2.32 -3.14 -13.32
N HIS A 145 -1.54 -3.99 -13.99
CA HIS A 145 -1.61 -5.45 -13.87
C HIS A 145 -0.76 -5.97 -12.70
N MET A 146 -1.26 -7.01 -12.01
CA MET A 146 -0.58 -7.59 -10.84
C MET A 146 0.01 -8.99 -11.07
N GLY A 147 -0.22 -9.63 -12.22
CA GLY A 147 0.28 -10.98 -12.42
C GLY A 147 -0.02 -11.57 -13.81
N LEU A 148 0.42 -12.80 -14.00
CA LEU A 148 0.35 -13.55 -15.26
C LEU A 148 -1.06 -13.59 -15.88
N GLN A 149 -2.10 -13.78 -15.07
CA GLN A 149 -3.46 -13.88 -15.61
C GLN A 149 -3.92 -12.59 -16.29
N ALA A 150 -3.57 -11.41 -15.74
CA ALA A 150 -3.87 -10.13 -16.34
C ALA A 150 -3.05 -9.92 -17.64
N ALA A 151 -1.78 -10.29 -17.62
CA ALA A 151 -0.89 -10.26 -18.77
C ALA A 151 -1.42 -11.14 -19.93
N LEU A 152 -1.80 -12.37 -19.64
CA LEU A 152 -2.37 -13.28 -20.62
C LEU A 152 -3.69 -12.76 -21.21
N ARG A 153 -4.60 -12.23 -20.37
CA ARG A 153 -5.86 -11.65 -20.84
C ARG A 153 -5.62 -10.52 -21.83
N LEU A 154 -4.67 -9.64 -21.56
CA LEU A 154 -4.32 -8.55 -22.47
C LEU A 154 -3.65 -9.08 -23.74
N ALA A 155 -2.70 -10.00 -23.64
CA ALA A 155 -2.06 -10.62 -24.81
C ALA A 155 -3.08 -11.30 -25.73
N VAL A 156 -3.98 -12.13 -25.18
CA VAL A 156 -5.06 -12.80 -25.91
C VAL A 156 -6.04 -11.81 -26.53
N SER A 157 -6.32 -10.69 -25.87
CA SER A 157 -7.21 -9.64 -26.42
C SER A 157 -6.62 -8.94 -27.65
N ARG A 158 -5.33 -9.07 -27.90
CA ARG A 158 -4.63 -8.55 -29.09
C ARG A 158 -4.65 -9.53 -30.27
N THR A 159 -5.01 -10.80 -30.01
CA THR A 159 -5.14 -11.84 -31.04
C THR A 159 -6.51 -11.83 -31.72
N PRO A 160 -6.68 -12.51 -32.87
CA PRO A 160 -7.99 -12.70 -33.51
C PRO A 160 -9.04 -13.39 -32.64
N ILE A 161 -8.65 -14.11 -31.59
CA ILE A 161 -9.59 -14.70 -30.60
C ILE A 161 -10.55 -13.65 -30.04
N ARG A 162 -10.13 -12.39 -29.98
CA ARG A 162 -11.01 -11.27 -29.57
C ARG A 162 -12.32 -11.20 -30.35
N GLN A 163 -12.30 -11.59 -31.61
CA GLN A 163 -13.47 -11.52 -32.49
C GLN A 163 -14.43 -12.71 -32.29
N LEU A 164 -13.98 -13.79 -31.61
CA LEU A 164 -14.74 -15.01 -31.41
C LEU A 164 -15.68 -14.95 -30.19
N SER A 165 -15.42 -14.06 -29.24
CA SER A 165 -16.29 -13.85 -28.07
C SER A 165 -16.05 -12.47 -27.43
N ASP A 166 -17.10 -11.85 -26.89
CA ASP A 166 -17.00 -10.64 -26.09
C ASP A 166 -16.62 -10.92 -24.63
N LYS A 167 -16.78 -12.17 -24.17
CA LYS A 167 -16.52 -12.57 -22.79
C LYS A 167 -15.08 -13.03 -22.60
N ILE A 168 -14.37 -12.38 -21.66
CA ILE A 168 -12.97 -12.70 -21.34
C ILE A 168 -12.76 -14.16 -20.94
N PRO A 169 -13.60 -14.80 -20.08
CA PRO A 169 -13.42 -16.22 -19.74
C PRO A 169 -13.49 -17.16 -20.95
N GLU A 170 -14.38 -16.90 -21.90
CA GLU A 170 -14.51 -17.66 -23.12
C GLU A 170 -13.28 -17.51 -24.02
N ARG A 171 -12.78 -16.29 -24.21
CA ARG A 171 -11.51 -16.05 -24.93
C ARG A 171 -10.36 -16.82 -24.34
N MET A 172 -10.23 -16.82 -23.02
CA MET A 172 -9.18 -17.56 -22.31
C MET A 172 -9.33 -19.07 -22.46
N LYS A 173 -10.57 -19.59 -22.49
CA LYS A 173 -10.85 -21.00 -22.77
C LYS A 173 -10.43 -21.36 -24.19
N ILE A 174 -10.85 -20.59 -25.20
CA ILE A 174 -10.46 -20.78 -26.61
C ILE A 174 -8.94 -20.79 -26.75
N PHE A 175 -8.25 -19.80 -26.19
CA PHE A 175 -6.79 -19.72 -26.23
C PHE A 175 -6.11 -20.98 -25.68
N LYS A 176 -6.58 -21.49 -24.54
CA LYS A 176 -6.01 -22.67 -23.89
C LYS A 176 -6.25 -23.99 -24.66
N THR A 177 -7.31 -24.04 -25.45
CA THR A 177 -7.76 -25.31 -26.12
C THR A 177 -7.49 -25.34 -27.61
N CYS A 178 -7.25 -24.21 -28.29
CA CYS A 178 -7.09 -24.19 -29.75
C CYS A 178 -5.76 -24.79 -30.23
N GLY A 179 -4.72 -24.80 -29.40
CA GLY A 179 -3.40 -25.33 -29.77
C GLY A 179 -2.69 -24.56 -30.90
N GLU A 180 -3.15 -23.35 -31.22
CA GLU A 180 -2.69 -22.56 -32.37
C GLU A 180 -1.60 -21.55 -32.06
N TYR A 181 -1.16 -21.44 -30.79
CA TYR A 181 -0.21 -20.44 -30.38
C TYR A 181 1.01 -21.03 -29.68
N GLU A 182 2.18 -20.73 -30.21
CA GLU A 182 3.46 -20.83 -29.49
C GLU A 182 3.60 -19.65 -28.54
N ILE A 183 4.06 -19.91 -27.31
CA ILE A 183 4.24 -18.88 -26.28
C ILE A 183 5.72 -18.64 -26.06
N PHE A 184 6.11 -17.38 -26.06
CA PHE A 184 7.47 -16.98 -25.70
C PHE A 184 7.43 -16.00 -24.53
N LYS A 185 8.30 -16.24 -23.56
CA LYS A 185 8.59 -15.29 -22.50
C LYS A 185 9.63 -14.31 -23.00
N LEU A 186 9.39 -13.01 -22.75
CA LEU A 186 10.25 -11.93 -23.21
C LEU A 186 10.88 -11.21 -22.03
N ARG A 187 12.07 -10.62 -22.26
CA ARG A 187 12.59 -9.52 -21.45
C ARG A 187 12.82 -8.31 -22.36
N SER A 188 12.68 -7.14 -21.80
CA SER A 188 12.87 -5.87 -22.51
C SER A 188 13.71 -4.91 -21.71
N ARG A 189 14.26 -3.91 -22.38
CA ARG A 189 14.72 -2.66 -21.78
C ARG A 189 13.74 -1.56 -22.18
N ALA A 190 13.49 -0.65 -21.26
CA ALA A 190 12.60 0.47 -21.48
C ALA A 190 13.19 1.76 -20.92
N PHE A 191 12.97 2.86 -21.63
CA PHE A 191 13.44 4.20 -21.27
C PHE A 191 12.33 5.22 -21.53
N VAL A 192 12.17 6.17 -20.65
CA VAL A 192 11.17 7.25 -20.79
C VAL A 192 11.85 8.62 -20.71
N THR A 193 11.35 9.60 -21.45
CA THR A 193 11.81 10.98 -21.34
C THR A 193 11.28 11.64 -20.07
N TYR A 194 12.11 12.40 -19.39
CA TYR A 194 11.74 13.31 -18.32
C TYR A 194 12.50 14.62 -18.49
N LYS A 195 11.77 15.68 -18.87
CA LYS A 195 12.42 16.91 -19.33
C LYS A 195 13.44 16.56 -20.44
N ASP A 196 14.65 17.00 -20.34
CA ASP A 196 15.76 16.72 -21.24
C ASP A 196 16.54 15.41 -20.96
N GLU A 197 16.10 14.65 -19.93
CA GLU A 197 16.73 13.39 -19.52
C GLU A 197 16.04 12.16 -20.11
N CYS A 198 16.83 11.10 -20.25
CA CYS A 198 16.37 9.75 -20.55
C CYS A 198 16.48 8.88 -19.28
N VAL A 199 15.35 8.42 -18.76
CA VAL A 199 15.29 7.65 -17.52
C VAL A 199 15.06 6.18 -17.82
N PRO A 200 15.94 5.26 -17.38
CA PRO A 200 15.71 3.84 -17.50
C PRO A 200 14.58 3.38 -16.58
N LEU A 201 13.80 2.41 -17.06
CA LEU A 201 12.73 1.81 -16.27
C LEU A 201 13.11 0.39 -15.83
N TYR A 202 12.77 0.07 -14.60
CA TYR A 202 12.79 -1.28 -14.05
C TYR A 202 11.37 -1.67 -13.64
N ARG A 203 10.91 -2.83 -14.01
CA ARG A 203 9.51 -3.28 -13.81
C ARG A 203 8.46 -2.26 -14.31
N GLY A 204 8.81 -1.51 -15.34
CA GLY A 204 7.96 -0.45 -15.90
C GLY A 204 7.83 0.79 -15.02
N ASN A 205 8.65 0.93 -13.98
CA ASN A 205 8.73 2.09 -13.09
C ASN A 205 10.17 2.60 -13.01
N ILE A 206 10.34 3.76 -12.39
CA ILE A 206 11.66 4.25 -12.01
C ILE A 206 12.12 3.47 -10.78
N LEU A 207 13.36 3.02 -10.79
CA LEU A 207 13.99 2.36 -9.65
C LEU A 207 14.78 3.39 -8.84
N TYR A 208 14.47 3.46 -7.55
CA TYR A 208 15.22 4.25 -6.58
C TYR A 208 16.22 3.36 -5.85
N ASP A 209 17.52 3.60 -6.05
CA ASP A 209 18.59 2.74 -5.52
C ASP A 209 18.85 2.94 -4.03
N SER A 210 18.54 4.11 -3.51
CA SER A 210 18.79 4.49 -2.12
C SER A 210 17.75 5.48 -1.62
N PHE A 211 17.70 5.65 -0.30
CA PHE A 211 16.97 6.72 0.37
C PHE A 211 17.87 7.37 1.43
N SER A 212 17.53 8.58 1.84
CA SER A 212 18.05 9.22 3.05
C SER A 212 16.92 9.46 4.05
N TYR A 213 17.25 9.78 5.29
CA TYR A 213 16.25 10.16 6.28
C TYR A 213 15.50 11.42 5.89
N GLU A 214 16.17 12.36 5.20
CA GLU A 214 15.55 13.58 4.66
C GLU A 214 14.51 13.24 3.60
N THR A 215 14.82 12.29 2.69
CA THR A 215 13.86 11.85 1.67
C THR A 215 12.69 11.08 2.28
N LEU A 216 12.90 10.31 3.36
CA LEU A 216 11.79 9.69 4.10
C LEU A 216 10.85 10.72 4.69
N LEU A 217 11.40 11.76 5.34
CA LEU A 217 10.62 12.86 5.89
C LEU A 217 9.86 13.61 4.79
N GLU A 218 10.55 13.94 3.70
CA GLU A 218 9.93 14.62 2.56
C GLU A 218 8.75 13.82 2.00
N GLN A 219 8.90 12.52 1.81
CA GLN A 219 7.84 11.66 1.30
C GLN A 219 6.69 11.50 2.30
N PHE A 220 7.00 11.42 3.60
CA PHE A 220 5.97 11.43 4.64
C PHE A 220 5.13 12.72 4.59
N ILE A 221 5.76 13.88 4.50
CA ILE A 221 5.06 15.17 4.41
C ILE A 221 4.22 15.25 3.14
N LYS A 222 4.80 14.94 1.98
CA LYS A 222 4.11 14.97 0.69
C LYS A 222 2.89 14.02 0.66
N SER A 223 3.01 12.82 1.21
CA SER A 223 1.88 11.90 1.28
C SER A 223 0.80 12.33 2.26
N SER A 224 1.17 13.05 3.32
CA SER A 224 0.22 13.67 4.24
C SER A 224 -0.53 14.82 3.56
N ASP A 225 0.15 15.63 2.75
CA ASP A 225 -0.48 16.67 1.93
C ASP A 225 -1.44 16.05 0.90
N TRP A 226 -1.07 14.94 0.27
CA TRP A 226 -1.95 14.21 -0.64
C TRP A 226 -3.28 13.78 0.02
N LEU A 227 -3.23 13.36 1.29
CA LEU A 227 -4.45 13.02 2.04
C LEU A 227 -5.36 14.25 2.23
N ILE A 228 -4.79 15.43 2.51
CA ILE A 228 -5.54 16.68 2.67
C ILE A 228 -6.15 17.12 1.34
N GLU A 229 -5.35 17.14 0.26
CA GLU A 229 -5.76 17.57 -1.08
C GLU A 229 -6.89 16.72 -1.66
N ASN A 230 -6.98 15.46 -1.24
CA ASN A 230 -7.99 14.51 -1.68
C ASN A 230 -9.06 14.21 -0.61
N MET A 231 -9.16 15.03 0.43
CA MET A 231 -10.21 14.92 1.44
C MET A 231 -11.54 15.46 0.89
N LEU A 232 -12.62 14.74 1.15
CA LEU A 232 -13.98 15.14 0.77
C LEU A 232 -14.52 16.21 1.73
N ASP A 233 -15.57 16.91 1.30
CA ASP A 233 -16.18 18.00 2.08
C ASP A 233 -16.72 17.56 3.44
N ASP A 234 -17.16 16.31 3.55
CA ASP A 234 -17.69 15.73 4.79
C ASP A 234 -16.61 15.17 5.74
N GLY A 235 -15.33 15.39 5.43
CA GLY A 235 -14.20 14.94 6.23
C GLY A 235 -13.70 13.52 5.91
N ARG A 236 -14.33 12.80 5.00
CA ARG A 236 -13.81 11.52 4.51
C ARG A 236 -12.63 11.73 3.57
N PHE A 237 -11.72 10.75 3.54
CA PHE A 237 -10.67 10.70 2.53
C PHE A 237 -11.18 10.09 1.23
N MET A 238 -10.58 10.45 0.10
CA MET A 238 -10.74 9.68 -1.13
C MET A 238 -10.24 8.26 -0.90
N TYR A 239 -11.14 7.28 -0.96
CA TYR A 239 -10.83 5.91 -0.54
C TYR A 239 -9.93 5.16 -1.50
N TYR A 240 -10.26 5.22 -2.80
CA TYR A 240 -9.49 4.66 -3.91
C TYR A 240 -9.21 5.70 -4.97
N TYR A 241 -8.04 5.61 -5.57
CA TYR A 241 -7.72 6.33 -6.79
C TYR A 241 -6.90 5.44 -7.74
N ASP A 242 -7.43 5.19 -8.95
CA ASP A 242 -6.71 4.52 -10.02
C ASP A 242 -5.99 5.53 -10.89
N CYS A 243 -4.68 5.64 -10.72
CA CYS A 243 -3.83 6.57 -11.46
C CYS A 243 -3.79 6.26 -12.96
N SER A 244 -3.98 4.99 -13.35
CA SER A 244 -3.95 4.57 -14.76
C SER A 244 -5.21 4.95 -15.54
N GLN A 245 -6.33 5.17 -14.84
CA GLN A 245 -7.64 5.45 -15.43
C GLN A 245 -8.22 6.81 -15.02
N ASP A 246 -7.61 7.50 -14.05
CA ASP A 246 -8.11 8.74 -13.44
C ASP A 246 -9.55 8.59 -12.93
N ASN A 247 -9.78 7.61 -12.08
CA ASN A 247 -11.07 7.39 -11.46
C ASN A 247 -10.96 6.78 -10.06
N ASN A 248 -12.07 6.80 -9.30
CA ASN A 248 -12.18 6.31 -7.94
C ASN A 248 -12.86 4.92 -7.86
N LYS A 249 -12.83 4.14 -8.94
CA LYS A 249 -13.48 2.83 -8.96
C LYS A 249 -12.84 1.87 -7.96
N ASP A 250 -13.70 1.26 -7.14
CA ASP A 250 -13.31 0.19 -6.23
C ASP A 250 -13.03 -1.11 -7.02
N HIS A 251 -11.77 -1.41 -7.22
CA HIS A 251 -11.33 -2.60 -7.96
C HIS A 251 -11.39 -3.89 -7.13
N GLU A 252 -11.52 -3.83 -5.82
CA GLU A 252 -11.78 -5.00 -4.98
C GLU A 252 -13.21 -5.50 -5.17
N HIS A 253 -14.09 -4.58 -5.57
CA HIS A 253 -15.49 -4.86 -5.83
C HIS A 253 -15.91 -4.33 -7.21
N PRO A 254 -15.51 -5.00 -8.31
CA PRO A 254 -15.62 -4.48 -9.67
C PRO A 254 -17.06 -4.24 -10.15
N ASN A 255 -18.04 -4.83 -9.49
CA ASN A 255 -19.46 -4.65 -9.81
C ASN A 255 -20.07 -3.40 -9.15
N ARG A 256 -19.35 -2.69 -8.31
CA ARG A 256 -19.80 -1.43 -7.74
C ARG A 256 -19.70 -0.30 -8.76
N PRO A 257 -20.63 0.67 -8.77
CA PRO A 257 -20.57 1.82 -9.66
C PRO A 257 -19.34 2.71 -9.35
N LEU A 258 -19.00 3.60 -10.28
CA LEU A 258 -17.85 4.52 -10.14
C LEU A 258 -18.03 5.54 -9.00
N ASP A 259 -19.28 5.92 -8.73
CA ASP A 259 -19.70 6.78 -7.62
C ASP A 259 -19.88 6.01 -6.32
N ASN A 260 -19.26 4.86 -6.21
CA ASN A 260 -19.38 3.94 -5.11
C ASN A 260 -19.14 4.62 -3.77
N LEU A 261 -20.15 4.59 -2.93
CA LEU A 261 -20.12 5.12 -1.56
C LEU A 261 -19.46 4.17 -0.56
N TYR A 262 -18.85 3.07 -1.03
CA TYR A 262 -18.13 2.16 -0.15
C TYR A 262 -16.99 2.88 0.54
N TYR A 263 -16.96 2.75 1.83
CA TYR A 263 -15.95 3.36 2.69
C TYR A 263 -15.58 2.40 3.82
N ASN A 264 -14.41 2.59 4.40
CA ASN A 264 -13.93 1.77 5.51
C ASN A 264 -13.50 2.69 6.66
N ASP A 265 -14.24 2.59 7.76
CA ASP A 265 -14.06 3.37 8.98
C ASP A 265 -12.68 3.16 9.63
N LEU A 266 -12.12 1.95 9.57
CA LEU A 266 -10.78 1.67 10.10
C LEU A 266 -9.71 2.44 9.33
N ARG A 267 -9.73 2.33 8.00
CA ARG A 267 -8.75 3.00 7.13
C ARG A 267 -8.88 4.52 7.17
N HIS A 268 -10.09 5.01 7.40
CA HIS A 268 -10.34 6.43 7.66
C HIS A 268 -9.57 6.92 8.88
N CYS A 269 -9.70 6.24 10.01
CA CYS A 269 -8.95 6.60 11.22
C CYS A 269 -7.44 6.56 11.01
N GLY A 270 -6.94 5.58 10.24
CA GLY A 270 -5.53 5.47 9.87
C GLY A 270 -5.01 6.69 9.09
N GLY A 271 -5.80 7.19 8.13
CA GLY A 271 -5.48 8.43 7.42
C GLY A 271 -5.37 9.64 8.35
N ALA A 272 -6.31 9.78 9.30
CA ALA A 272 -6.28 10.87 10.26
C ALA A 272 -5.10 10.77 11.26
N ILE A 273 -4.72 9.54 11.68
CA ILE A 273 -3.52 9.29 12.49
C ILE A 273 -2.27 9.81 11.76
N THR A 274 -2.16 9.57 10.45
CA THR A 274 -1.05 10.09 9.62
C THR A 274 -0.98 11.61 9.69
N LEU A 275 -2.12 12.30 9.60
CA LEU A 275 -2.18 13.76 9.70
C LEU A 275 -1.77 14.28 11.08
N VAL A 276 -2.18 13.62 12.17
CA VAL A 276 -1.76 14.02 13.52
C VAL A 276 -0.24 13.88 13.68
N ARG A 277 0.35 12.81 13.16
CA ARG A 277 1.81 12.63 13.15
C ARG A 277 2.52 13.68 12.30
N ALA A 278 1.92 14.11 11.18
CA ALA A 278 2.45 15.20 10.37
C ALA A 278 2.45 16.54 11.13
N TYR A 279 1.40 16.83 11.90
CA TYR A 279 1.41 17.98 12.80
C TYR A 279 2.49 17.85 13.87
N THR A 280 2.61 16.70 14.52
CA THR A 280 3.64 16.46 15.56
C THR A 280 5.04 16.72 15.01
N GLN A 281 5.30 16.35 13.75
CA GLN A 281 6.60 16.59 13.11
C GLN A 281 6.83 18.04 12.70
N THR A 282 5.79 18.71 12.16
CA THR A 282 5.96 19.99 11.46
C THR A 282 5.48 21.21 12.26
N GLY A 283 4.54 21.02 13.18
CA GLY A 283 3.81 22.10 13.85
C GLY A 283 2.79 22.83 12.95
N ASP A 284 2.60 22.41 11.68
CA ASP A 284 1.68 23.06 10.75
C ASP A 284 0.23 22.67 11.06
N THR A 285 -0.57 23.65 11.44
CA THR A 285 -1.95 23.48 11.89
C THR A 285 -2.89 22.92 10.82
N LYS A 286 -2.55 23.04 9.52
CA LYS A 286 -3.36 22.45 8.44
C LYS A 286 -3.62 20.95 8.65
N TYR A 287 -2.65 20.24 9.23
CA TYR A 287 -2.78 18.80 9.51
C TYR A 287 -3.76 18.53 10.65
N LEU A 288 -3.73 19.33 11.72
CA LEU A 288 -4.72 19.22 12.81
C LEU A 288 -6.13 19.59 12.37
N GLU A 289 -6.28 20.60 11.53
CA GLU A 289 -7.57 21.02 11.00
C GLU A 289 -8.19 19.91 10.13
N ALA A 290 -7.38 19.28 9.26
CA ALA A 290 -7.82 18.15 8.46
C ALA A 290 -8.11 16.92 9.32
N ALA A 291 -7.27 16.59 10.31
CA ALA A 291 -7.52 15.51 11.25
C ALA A 291 -8.82 15.74 12.05
N LYS A 292 -9.10 16.99 12.46
CA LYS A 292 -10.34 17.35 13.15
C LYS A 292 -11.57 17.07 12.26
N ARG A 293 -11.53 17.44 10.98
CA ARG A 293 -12.62 17.14 10.03
C ARG A 293 -12.87 15.62 9.93
N ALA A 294 -11.80 14.81 9.88
CA ALA A 294 -11.92 13.35 9.89
C ALA A 294 -12.49 12.82 11.21
N ILE A 295 -12.09 13.39 12.36
CA ILE A 295 -12.67 13.05 13.66
C ILE A 295 -14.17 13.39 13.69
N ASP A 296 -14.58 14.57 13.21
CA ASP A 296 -15.96 14.99 13.18
C ASP A 296 -16.84 14.04 12.33
N PHE A 297 -16.31 13.53 11.20
CA PHE A 297 -16.96 12.45 10.46
C PHE A 297 -17.12 11.19 11.33
N THR A 298 -16.08 10.73 12.01
CA THR A 298 -16.15 9.56 12.90
C THR A 298 -17.18 9.75 14.02
N VAL A 299 -17.25 10.96 14.58
CA VAL A 299 -18.28 11.34 15.57
C VAL A 299 -19.69 11.18 14.98
N SER A 300 -19.91 11.62 13.74
CA SER A 300 -21.22 11.58 13.08
C SER A 300 -21.77 10.16 12.90
N ILE A 301 -20.89 9.17 12.75
CA ILE A 301 -21.24 7.76 12.61
C ILE A 301 -21.16 6.95 13.91
N SER A 302 -20.87 7.63 15.05
CA SER A 302 -20.79 6.97 16.36
C SER A 302 -22.18 6.81 16.99
N ARG A 303 -22.36 5.75 17.73
CA ARG A 303 -23.60 5.42 18.44
C ARG A 303 -23.34 5.13 19.90
N GLU A 304 -24.38 5.32 20.74
CA GLU A 304 -24.33 5.08 22.18
C GLU A 304 -24.96 3.75 22.55
N HIS A 305 -24.44 3.14 23.61
CA HIS A 305 -25.11 2.10 24.39
C HIS A 305 -24.74 2.22 25.86
N THR A 306 -25.28 1.35 26.72
CA THR A 306 -25.02 1.36 28.15
C THR A 306 -24.09 0.21 28.55
N TYR A 307 -23.03 0.51 29.29
CA TYR A 307 -22.15 -0.46 29.93
C TYR A 307 -22.00 -0.09 31.41
N HIS A 308 -22.37 -1.01 32.33
CA HIS A 308 -22.35 -0.77 33.77
C HIS A 308 -23.01 0.56 34.19
N LYS A 309 -24.20 0.85 33.65
CA LYS A 309 -24.97 2.09 33.87
C LYS A 309 -24.27 3.37 33.42
N LYS A 310 -23.09 3.27 32.77
CA LYS A 310 -22.35 4.40 32.19
C LYS A 310 -22.52 4.41 30.66
N LYS A 311 -22.45 5.57 30.02
CA LYS A 311 -22.51 5.68 28.56
C LYS A 311 -21.24 5.09 27.94
N ALA A 312 -21.42 4.18 27.00
CA ALA A 312 -20.42 3.63 26.10
C ALA A 312 -20.74 4.04 24.66
N MET A 313 -19.72 4.19 23.83
CA MET A 313 -19.85 4.64 22.44
C MET A 313 -19.03 3.75 21.52
N TYR A 314 -19.51 3.54 20.30
CA TYR A 314 -18.81 2.76 19.29
C TYR A 314 -19.01 3.36 17.90
N VAL A 315 -18.06 3.09 17.00
CA VAL A 315 -18.17 3.46 15.59
C VAL A 315 -19.13 2.48 14.91
N HIS A 316 -20.19 3.01 14.29
CA HIS A 316 -21.20 2.23 13.59
C HIS A 316 -21.21 2.58 12.11
N TYR A 317 -20.76 1.64 11.29
CA TYR A 317 -20.74 1.83 9.85
C TYR A 317 -21.20 0.56 9.11
N ASN A 318 -21.99 0.71 8.05
CA ASN A 318 -22.55 -0.40 7.28
C ASN A 318 -23.27 -1.45 8.16
N ASN A 319 -24.15 -0.97 9.05
CA ASN A 319 -25.02 -1.77 9.94
C ASN A 319 -24.27 -2.66 10.95
N LYS A 320 -23.03 -2.35 11.27
CA LYS A 320 -22.25 -3.07 12.29
C LYS A 320 -21.24 -2.17 13.00
N GLY A 321 -20.88 -2.55 14.21
CA GLY A 321 -19.74 -2.02 14.94
C GLY A 321 -18.59 -3.03 14.89
N LYS A 322 -17.45 -2.61 14.35
CA LYS A 322 -16.21 -3.39 14.38
C LYS A 322 -15.38 -2.94 15.57
N LEU A 323 -14.84 -3.89 16.32
CA LEU A 323 -13.94 -3.60 17.44
C LEU A 323 -12.76 -2.73 16.98
N GLY A 324 -12.13 -3.11 15.86
CA GLY A 324 -11.01 -2.36 15.29
C GLY A 324 -11.39 -0.95 14.87
N GLY A 325 -12.61 -0.71 14.33
CA GLY A 325 -13.08 0.63 14.00
C GLY A 325 -13.14 1.55 15.23
N THR A 326 -13.65 1.03 16.35
CA THR A 326 -13.66 1.77 17.62
C THR A 326 -12.26 1.90 18.23
N GLY A 327 -11.41 0.87 18.11
CA GLY A 327 -10.01 0.89 18.54
C GLY A 327 -9.21 1.98 17.84
N LEU A 328 -9.27 2.02 16.51
CA LEU A 328 -8.57 3.03 15.71
C LEU A 328 -9.14 4.45 15.92
N ALA A 329 -10.45 4.57 16.13
CA ALA A 329 -11.04 5.86 16.51
C ALA A 329 -10.54 6.36 17.87
N LEU A 330 -10.34 5.47 18.83
CA LEU A 330 -9.74 5.78 20.12
C LEU A 330 -8.27 6.23 19.96
N ILE A 331 -7.47 5.50 19.16
CA ILE A 331 -6.09 5.89 18.85
C ILE A 331 -6.06 7.29 18.23
N MET A 332 -6.83 7.52 17.18
CA MET A 332 -6.92 8.78 16.46
C MET A 332 -7.25 9.95 17.39
N MET A 333 -8.29 9.81 18.21
CA MET A 333 -8.72 10.87 19.12
C MET A 333 -7.72 11.09 20.26
N MET A 334 -7.09 10.03 20.78
CA MET A 334 -6.04 10.17 21.80
C MET A 334 -4.82 10.89 21.26
N GLN A 335 -4.32 10.52 20.07
CA GLN A 335 -3.19 11.20 19.44
C GLN A 335 -3.52 12.67 19.13
N TYR A 336 -4.72 12.96 18.61
CA TYR A 336 -5.18 14.33 18.38
C TYR A 336 -5.21 15.14 19.68
N ARG A 337 -5.77 14.55 20.75
CA ARG A 337 -5.85 15.19 22.07
C ARG A 337 -4.47 15.48 22.66
N ILE A 338 -3.51 14.55 22.50
CA ILE A 338 -2.14 14.71 22.99
C ILE A 338 -1.43 15.84 22.22
N ALA A 339 -1.57 15.86 20.90
CA ALA A 339 -0.91 16.80 20.02
C ALA A 339 -1.49 18.22 20.12
N SER A 340 -2.83 18.35 20.20
CA SER A 340 -3.52 19.65 20.20
C SER A 340 -3.83 20.20 21.59
N GLY A 341 -3.94 19.36 22.61
CA GLY A 341 -4.48 19.70 23.94
C GLY A 341 -6.00 19.87 23.96
N ASP A 342 -6.71 19.65 22.83
CA ASP A 342 -8.16 19.79 22.73
C ASP A 342 -8.88 18.64 23.43
N LYS A 343 -9.77 18.96 24.37
CA LYS A 343 -10.55 18.03 25.19
C LYS A 343 -12.00 17.84 24.71
N SER A 344 -12.39 18.46 23.60
CA SER A 344 -13.77 18.45 23.10
C SER A 344 -14.30 17.05 22.83
N TYR A 345 -13.41 16.09 22.56
CA TYR A 345 -13.75 14.70 22.27
C TYR A 345 -13.64 13.76 23.47
N ASP A 346 -13.33 14.24 24.69
CA ASP A 346 -13.14 13.39 25.89
C ASP A 346 -14.34 12.48 26.18
N LYS A 347 -15.58 12.92 25.89
CA LYS A 347 -16.77 12.07 26.04
C LYS A 347 -16.75 10.84 25.12
N TYR A 348 -16.26 10.99 23.87
CA TYR A 348 -16.12 9.90 22.90
C TYR A 348 -14.97 8.99 23.28
N ILE A 349 -13.83 9.54 23.65
CA ILE A 349 -12.66 8.80 24.13
C ILE A 349 -13.05 7.87 25.28
N LYS A 350 -13.70 8.39 26.34
CA LYS A 350 -14.19 7.58 27.46
C LYS A 350 -15.28 6.59 27.04
N GLY A 351 -16.14 6.99 26.12
CA GLY A 351 -17.19 6.13 25.57
C GLY A 351 -16.61 4.94 24.78
N TYR A 352 -15.61 5.16 23.95
CA TYR A 352 -14.93 4.11 23.18
C TYR A 352 -14.15 3.16 24.10
N ALA A 353 -13.44 3.66 25.09
CA ALA A 353 -12.78 2.80 26.07
C ALA A 353 -13.79 1.87 26.76
N ARG A 354 -14.94 2.38 27.22
CA ARG A 354 -16.01 1.56 27.82
C ARG A 354 -16.61 0.55 26.84
N HIS A 355 -16.79 0.93 25.58
CA HIS A 355 -17.26 -0.02 24.57
C HIS A 355 -16.28 -1.16 24.38
N ILE A 356 -14.99 -0.88 24.22
CA ILE A 356 -13.97 -1.93 24.07
C ILE A 356 -13.99 -2.86 25.28
N MET A 357 -14.07 -2.32 26.50
CA MET A 357 -14.22 -3.14 27.72
C MET A 357 -15.46 -4.03 27.68
N SER A 358 -16.57 -3.53 27.15
CA SER A 358 -17.83 -4.30 27.05
C SER A 358 -17.75 -5.48 26.06
N ARG A 359 -16.69 -5.53 25.23
CA ARG A 359 -16.47 -6.59 24.24
C ARG A 359 -15.56 -7.70 24.74
N MET A 360 -15.05 -7.60 25.96
CA MET A 360 -14.18 -8.62 26.53
C MET A 360 -15.00 -9.73 27.21
N THR A 361 -14.66 -10.98 26.95
CA THR A 361 -15.18 -12.13 27.69
C THR A 361 -14.51 -12.24 29.07
N GLN A 362 -15.02 -13.12 29.92
CA GLN A 362 -14.43 -13.34 31.26
C GLN A 362 -13.00 -13.87 31.17
N GLU A 363 -12.66 -14.64 30.12
CA GLU A 363 -11.35 -15.21 29.88
C GLU A 363 -10.35 -14.20 29.28
N GLY A 364 -10.83 -13.06 28.78
CA GLY A 364 -10.00 -11.99 28.21
C GLY A 364 -10.05 -11.86 26.69
N GLU A 365 -10.85 -12.68 25.99
CA GLU A 365 -11.02 -12.51 24.54
C GLU A 365 -11.78 -11.23 24.21
N LEU A 366 -11.30 -10.49 23.22
CA LEU A 366 -11.95 -9.32 22.67
C LEU A 366 -12.77 -9.69 21.43
N LEU A 367 -14.10 -9.60 21.51
CA LEU A 367 -15.02 -9.97 20.44
C LEU A 367 -15.01 -8.95 19.30
N GLY A 368 -14.77 -9.40 18.09
CA GLY A 368 -14.50 -8.56 16.90
C GLY A 368 -15.66 -7.69 16.42
N TYR A 369 -16.93 -8.08 16.71
CA TYR A 369 -18.11 -7.37 16.21
C TYR A 369 -19.11 -7.09 17.30
N TYR A 370 -19.86 -5.99 17.13
CA TYR A 370 -21.00 -5.62 17.95
C TYR A 370 -22.20 -5.25 17.08
N ILE A 371 -23.34 -5.86 17.34
CA ILE A 371 -24.62 -5.48 16.75
C ILE A 371 -25.51 -4.95 17.88
N HIS A 372 -25.93 -3.70 17.75
CA HIS A 372 -26.82 -3.09 18.75
C HIS A 372 -28.16 -3.86 18.83
N PRO A 373 -28.70 -4.09 20.03
CA PRO A 373 -29.96 -4.88 20.22
C PRO A 373 -31.14 -4.41 19.36
N ALA A 374 -31.23 -3.11 19.04
CA ALA A 374 -32.29 -2.59 18.16
C ALA A 374 -32.23 -3.14 16.71
N TYR A 375 -31.11 -3.74 16.30
CA TYR A 375 -30.88 -4.33 14.97
C TYR A 375 -30.71 -5.86 15.02
N ASN A 376 -30.94 -6.48 16.17
CA ASN A 376 -30.78 -7.91 16.42
C ASN A 376 -31.87 -8.45 17.34
N ASP A 377 -33.13 -8.14 17.05
CA ASP A 377 -34.33 -8.59 17.78
C ASP A 377 -34.23 -8.49 19.32
N GLY A 378 -33.55 -7.44 19.81
CA GLY A 378 -33.33 -7.23 21.23
C GLY A 378 -32.23 -8.10 21.86
N ASN A 379 -31.57 -8.96 21.10
CA ASN A 379 -30.56 -9.89 21.58
C ASN A 379 -29.13 -9.36 21.38
N PRO A 380 -28.40 -8.91 22.41
CA PRO A 380 -27.02 -8.49 22.27
C PRO A 380 -26.14 -9.71 21.96
N LEU A 381 -25.26 -9.61 20.97
CA LEU A 381 -24.21 -10.60 20.70
C LEU A 381 -23.12 -10.56 21.79
N THR A 382 -23.47 -10.92 23.00
CA THR A 382 -22.56 -10.92 24.16
C THR A 382 -22.08 -12.33 24.53
N LYS A 383 -22.74 -13.36 24.02
CA LYS A 383 -22.31 -14.76 24.17
C LYS A 383 -22.33 -15.40 22.79
N LEU A 384 -21.17 -15.81 22.33
CA LEU A 384 -20.97 -16.51 21.07
C LEU A 384 -20.62 -17.98 21.37
N THR A 385 -21.09 -18.89 20.53
CA THR A 385 -20.59 -20.26 20.48
C THR A 385 -19.14 -20.26 19.92
N ASP A 386 -18.42 -21.33 20.06
CA ASP A 386 -17.07 -21.45 19.52
C ASP A 386 -17.06 -21.35 17.99
N GLU A 387 -18.10 -21.82 17.32
CA GLU A 387 -18.29 -21.68 15.87
C GLU A 387 -18.48 -20.21 15.48
N GLU A 388 -19.37 -19.50 16.13
CA GLU A 388 -19.62 -18.06 15.88
C GLU A 388 -18.38 -17.21 16.18
N ARG A 389 -17.60 -17.55 17.21
CA ARG A 389 -16.33 -16.89 17.53
C ARG A 389 -15.32 -17.06 16.38
N LYS A 390 -15.21 -18.27 15.81
CA LYS A 390 -14.35 -18.54 14.65
C LYS A 390 -14.82 -17.83 13.39
N GLU A 391 -16.12 -17.78 13.12
CA GLU A 391 -16.71 -17.08 11.97
C GLU A 391 -16.53 -15.56 12.05
N THR A 392 -16.59 -14.99 13.26
CA THR A 392 -16.42 -13.56 13.50
C THR A 392 -14.99 -13.17 13.88
N PHE A 393 -14.06 -14.10 13.81
CA PHE A 393 -12.65 -13.86 14.13
C PHE A 393 -12.06 -12.74 13.28
N SER A 394 -11.35 -11.83 13.94
CA SER A 394 -10.53 -10.82 13.28
C SER A 394 -9.17 -10.77 13.94
N PHE A 395 -8.15 -11.00 13.15
CA PHE A 395 -6.77 -11.08 13.63
C PHE A 395 -6.26 -9.75 14.21
N TYR A 396 -6.58 -8.65 13.56
CA TYR A 396 -6.01 -7.33 13.89
C TYR A 396 -6.82 -6.51 14.88
N TYR A 397 -8.16 -6.69 14.94
CA TYR A 397 -9.04 -5.84 15.75
C TYR A 397 -8.69 -5.81 17.24
N PRO A 398 -8.28 -6.93 17.89
CA PRO A 398 -7.85 -6.90 19.28
C PRO A 398 -6.61 -6.06 19.51
N GLY A 399 -5.61 -6.11 18.62
CA GLY A 399 -4.40 -5.29 18.68
C GLY A 399 -4.71 -3.80 18.52
N GLU A 400 -5.57 -3.43 17.56
CA GLU A 400 -6.07 -2.06 17.36
C GLU A 400 -6.77 -1.52 18.61
N ALA A 401 -7.62 -2.33 19.23
CA ALA A 401 -8.32 -1.97 20.46
C ALA A 401 -7.37 -1.81 21.65
N LEU A 402 -6.43 -2.73 21.82
CA LEU A 402 -5.45 -2.69 22.92
C LEU A 402 -4.48 -1.52 22.80
N LEU A 403 -4.10 -1.11 21.57
CA LEU A 403 -3.30 0.10 21.36
C LEU A 403 -4.09 1.36 21.76
N GLY A 404 -5.36 1.45 21.37
CA GLY A 404 -6.22 2.56 21.79
C GLY A 404 -6.37 2.66 23.29
N LEU A 405 -6.55 1.52 23.98
CA LEU A 405 -6.61 1.47 25.45
C LEU A 405 -5.25 1.81 26.09
N ALA A 406 -4.12 1.43 25.49
CA ALA A 406 -2.80 1.79 26.00
C ALA A 406 -2.59 3.30 25.99
N LEU A 407 -2.87 3.96 24.86
CA LEU A 407 -2.79 5.41 24.76
C LEU A 407 -3.73 6.11 25.75
N PHE A 408 -4.94 5.59 25.92
CA PHE A 408 -5.88 6.11 26.92
C PHE A 408 -5.31 5.99 28.33
N ALA A 409 -4.87 4.81 28.73
CA ALA A 409 -4.38 4.56 30.08
C ALA A 409 -3.11 5.36 30.41
N ASN A 410 -2.18 5.46 29.46
CA ASN A 410 -0.89 6.12 29.68
C ASN A 410 -0.96 7.66 29.64
N HIS A 411 -1.89 8.23 28.83
CA HIS A 411 -1.82 9.66 28.51
C HIS A 411 -3.08 10.46 28.90
N PHE A 412 -4.24 9.83 29.10
CA PHE A 412 -5.49 10.58 29.32
C PHE A 412 -5.43 11.48 30.55
N LEU A 413 -4.96 10.97 31.69
CA LEU A 413 -4.83 11.74 32.93
C LEU A 413 -3.70 12.77 32.86
N LYS A 414 -2.53 12.42 32.31
CA LYS A 414 -1.36 13.31 32.21
C LYS A 414 -1.67 14.59 31.47
N HIS A 415 -2.43 14.50 30.37
CA HIS A 415 -2.83 15.66 29.58
C HIS A 415 -4.06 16.41 30.16
N SER A 416 -4.67 15.88 31.21
CA SER A 416 -5.72 16.59 31.94
C SER A 416 -5.16 17.64 32.94
N GLU A 417 -3.93 17.43 33.43
CA GLU A 417 -3.29 18.27 34.45
C GLU A 417 -2.50 19.48 33.89
N LYS A 418 -2.18 19.50 32.61
CA LYS A 418 -1.35 20.55 31.97
C LYS A 418 -2.09 21.84 31.60
N SER A 419 -3.38 21.99 31.85
CA SER A 419 -4.08 23.26 31.58
C SER A 419 -3.66 24.32 32.59
N SER A 420 -2.93 25.32 32.10
CA SER A 420 -2.45 26.50 32.85
C SER A 420 -3.63 27.36 33.35
N GLY A 421 -3.80 27.39 34.64
CA GLY A 421 -4.76 28.28 35.30
C GLY A 421 -4.91 27.94 36.79
N LYS A 422 -5.23 28.89 37.62
CA LYS A 422 -5.35 28.76 39.08
C LYS A 422 -6.30 27.67 39.61
N ASN A 423 -7.00 26.96 38.72
CA ASN A 423 -7.71 25.72 39.01
C ASN A 423 -6.89 24.55 38.45
N LYS A 424 -5.93 24.03 39.20
CA LYS A 424 -5.40 22.65 39.01
C LYS A 424 -6.57 21.71 39.19
N GLY A 425 -7.29 21.41 38.10
CA GLY A 425 -8.32 20.38 38.10
C GLY A 425 -7.65 19.06 38.42
N LYS A 426 -7.82 18.56 39.64
CA LYS A 426 -7.55 17.17 39.95
C LYS A 426 -8.34 16.34 38.96
N ALA A 427 -7.69 15.37 38.31
CA ALA A 427 -8.42 14.40 37.50
C ALA A 427 -9.58 13.87 38.35
N ASN A 428 -10.80 13.88 37.77
CA ASN A 428 -11.98 13.42 38.45
C ASN A 428 -11.75 11.98 38.90
N ASP A 429 -12.14 11.61 40.12
CA ASP A 429 -11.98 10.25 40.65
C ASP A 429 -12.58 9.19 39.73
N ALA A 430 -13.68 9.51 39.04
CA ALA A 430 -14.31 8.67 38.03
C ALA A 430 -13.42 8.44 36.78
N ASP A 431 -12.55 9.37 36.41
CA ASP A 431 -11.62 9.19 35.29
C ASP A 431 -10.43 8.32 35.71
N ARG A 432 -9.99 8.45 36.97
CA ARG A 432 -8.95 7.56 37.55
C ARG A 432 -9.47 6.13 37.67
N GLU A 433 -10.70 5.95 38.19
CA GLU A 433 -11.34 4.65 38.26
C GLU A 433 -11.42 3.99 36.87
N LEU A 434 -11.83 4.72 35.83
CA LEU A 434 -11.91 4.22 34.47
C LEU A 434 -10.54 3.79 33.92
N VAL A 435 -9.49 4.56 34.19
CA VAL A 435 -8.11 4.19 33.77
C VAL A 435 -7.67 2.90 34.46
N GLU A 436 -7.91 2.74 35.76
CA GLU A 436 -7.56 1.51 36.48
C GLU A 436 -8.39 0.31 36.02
N GLU A 437 -9.69 0.49 35.72
CA GLU A 437 -10.52 -0.57 35.10
C GLU A 437 -9.93 -1.02 33.77
N VAL A 438 -9.53 -0.06 32.89
CA VAL A 438 -8.89 -0.33 31.60
C VAL A 438 -7.57 -1.08 31.78
N ARG A 439 -6.72 -0.67 32.73
CA ARG A 439 -5.43 -1.32 33.02
C ARG A 439 -5.60 -2.78 33.48
N SER A 440 -6.54 -2.99 34.40
CA SER A 440 -6.86 -4.33 34.92
C SER A 440 -7.32 -5.26 33.80
N MET A 441 -8.25 -4.76 32.96
CA MET A 441 -8.79 -5.50 31.84
C MET A 441 -7.74 -5.80 30.76
N ALA A 442 -6.88 -4.83 30.44
CA ALA A 442 -5.83 -5.00 29.44
C ALA A 442 -4.85 -6.11 29.81
N LYS A 443 -4.52 -6.29 31.10
CA LYS A 443 -3.67 -7.40 31.56
C LYS A 443 -4.30 -8.77 31.22
N THR A 444 -5.60 -8.92 31.48
CA THR A 444 -6.32 -10.17 31.17
C THR A 444 -6.41 -10.39 29.65
N ALA A 445 -6.69 -9.34 28.88
CA ALA A 445 -6.75 -9.42 27.42
C ALA A 445 -5.39 -9.76 26.80
N LEU A 446 -4.29 -9.16 27.28
CA LEU A 446 -2.93 -9.46 26.81
C LEU A 446 -2.53 -10.90 27.15
N ASP A 447 -2.84 -11.38 28.35
CA ASP A 447 -2.57 -12.78 28.71
C ASP A 447 -3.33 -13.73 27.79
N TRP A 448 -4.61 -13.48 27.52
CA TRP A 448 -5.39 -14.31 26.63
C TRP A 448 -4.88 -14.26 25.16
N ILE A 449 -4.64 -13.06 24.63
CA ILE A 449 -4.28 -12.90 23.22
C ILE A 449 -2.88 -13.46 22.91
N VAL A 450 -1.96 -13.38 23.84
CA VAL A 450 -0.60 -13.93 23.68
C VAL A 450 -0.57 -15.44 23.91
N ASN A 451 -1.24 -15.94 24.95
CA ASN A 451 -1.06 -17.32 25.41
C ASN A 451 -2.20 -18.28 24.98
N GLU A 452 -3.44 -17.80 24.86
CA GLU A 452 -4.60 -18.65 24.59
C GLU A 452 -5.13 -18.54 23.15
N ARG A 453 -5.13 -17.34 22.54
CA ARG A 453 -5.56 -17.13 21.15
C ARG A 453 -4.87 -18.08 20.16
N PRO A 454 -3.55 -18.32 20.18
CA PRO A 454 -2.89 -19.23 19.25
C PRO A 454 -3.33 -20.69 19.41
N LYS A 455 -3.74 -21.10 20.59
CA LYS A 455 -4.24 -22.45 20.85
C LYS A 455 -5.68 -22.62 20.37
N PHE A 456 -6.54 -21.65 20.70
CA PHE A 456 -7.96 -21.69 20.36
C PHE A 456 -8.21 -21.58 18.86
N TYR A 457 -7.46 -20.69 18.19
CA TYR A 457 -7.60 -20.43 16.74
C TYR A 457 -6.49 -21.08 15.91
N LYS A 458 -5.84 -22.15 16.38
CA LYS A 458 -4.68 -22.78 15.72
C LYS A 458 -4.88 -23.06 14.23
N ASP A 459 -6.10 -23.45 13.85
CA ASP A 459 -6.42 -23.77 12.44
C ASP A 459 -6.50 -22.52 11.54
N LEU A 460 -6.67 -21.34 12.15
CA LEU A 460 -6.68 -20.05 11.45
C LEU A 460 -5.30 -19.39 11.40
N PHE A 461 -4.31 -19.92 12.15
CA PHE A 461 -2.97 -19.35 12.29
C PHE A 461 -1.93 -19.95 11.33
N THR A 462 -2.31 -20.80 10.37
CA THR A 462 -1.39 -21.58 9.53
C THR A 462 -0.52 -20.75 8.59
N ALA A 463 -0.91 -19.53 8.24
CA ALA A 463 -0.17 -18.66 7.32
C ALA A 463 -0.29 -17.17 7.66
N LEU A 464 -0.38 -16.84 8.96
CA LEU A 464 -0.70 -15.48 9.36
C LEU A 464 0.50 -14.54 9.25
N PRO A 465 0.27 -13.30 8.78
CA PRO A 465 1.22 -12.23 8.95
C PRO A 465 1.36 -11.92 10.45
N SER A 466 2.47 -11.28 10.80
CA SER A 466 2.71 -10.81 12.16
C SER A 466 1.67 -9.76 12.58
N ASP A 467 1.32 -9.74 13.87
CA ASP A 467 0.30 -8.84 14.43
C ASP A 467 0.90 -7.46 14.76
N ALA A 468 1.11 -6.66 13.72
CA ALA A 468 1.72 -5.35 13.85
C ALA A 468 0.98 -4.40 14.81
N TRP A 469 -0.35 -4.50 14.91
CA TRP A 469 -1.12 -3.67 15.83
C TRP A 469 -0.94 -4.11 17.29
N LEU A 470 -0.86 -5.42 17.54
CA LEU A 470 -0.57 -5.92 18.88
C LEU A 470 0.88 -5.61 19.28
N MET A 471 1.83 -5.67 18.34
CA MET A 471 3.22 -5.27 18.60
C MET A 471 3.30 -3.81 19.05
N GLN A 472 2.61 -2.89 18.36
CA GLN A 472 2.51 -1.48 18.76
C GLN A 472 1.78 -1.31 20.11
N ALA A 473 0.74 -2.11 20.36
CA ALA A 473 0.02 -2.07 21.64
C ALA A 473 0.93 -2.47 22.80
N ILE A 474 1.69 -3.55 22.66
CA ILE A 474 2.62 -4.01 23.71
C ILE A 474 3.77 -3.01 23.90
N GLU A 475 4.29 -2.40 22.82
CA GLU A 475 5.29 -1.33 22.93
C GLU A 475 4.76 -0.17 23.79
N GLU A 476 3.53 0.28 23.55
CA GLU A 476 2.92 1.39 24.28
C GLU A 476 2.58 0.99 25.74
N TRP A 477 2.02 -0.20 25.98
CA TRP A 477 1.78 -0.69 27.33
C TRP A 477 3.07 -0.82 28.14
N ALA A 478 4.18 -1.22 27.50
CA ALA A 478 5.49 -1.38 28.17
C ALA A 478 6.14 -0.06 28.61
N GLU A 479 5.50 1.10 28.39
CA GLU A 479 5.82 2.35 29.09
C GLU A 479 5.71 2.18 30.61
N ASP A 480 4.83 1.31 31.05
CA ASP A 480 4.66 0.96 32.45
C ASP A 480 5.30 -0.40 32.78
N LYS A 481 6.11 -0.42 33.82
CA LYS A 481 6.81 -1.65 34.27
C LYS A 481 5.88 -2.82 34.59
N GLU A 482 4.63 -2.54 35.04
CA GLU A 482 3.65 -3.60 35.30
C GLU A 482 3.22 -4.36 34.04
N PHE A 483 3.42 -3.77 32.86
CA PHE A 483 3.12 -4.39 31.56
C PHE A 483 4.35 -4.97 30.86
N GLN A 484 5.52 -4.96 31.49
CA GLN A 484 6.75 -5.56 30.97
C GLN A 484 6.86 -7.06 31.32
N LYS A 485 5.77 -7.82 31.08
CA LYS A 485 5.81 -9.28 31.29
C LYS A 485 6.66 -9.96 30.21
N PRO A 486 7.54 -10.93 30.58
CA PRO A 486 8.41 -11.60 29.63
C PRO A 486 7.69 -12.22 28.44
N ASP A 487 6.53 -12.86 28.64
CA ASP A 487 5.76 -13.50 27.57
C ASP A 487 5.25 -12.48 26.54
N TRP A 488 4.79 -11.30 26.99
CA TRP A 488 4.30 -10.25 26.11
C TRP A 488 5.44 -9.62 25.31
N LEU A 489 6.60 -9.36 25.96
CA LEU A 489 7.77 -8.83 25.27
C LEU A 489 8.31 -9.85 24.26
N ASN A 490 8.38 -11.14 24.66
CA ASN A 490 8.85 -12.21 23.80
C ASN A 490 7.93 -12.44 22.59
N PHE A 491 6.62 -12.21 22.72
CA PHE A 491 5.70 -12.21 21.57
C PHE A 491 6.16 -11.22 20.49
N VAL A 492 6.45 -9.97 20.87
CA VAL A 492 6.91 -8.92 19.93
C VAL A 492 8.23 -9.32 19.28
N TYR A 493 9.18 -9.83 20.05
CA TYR A 493 10.49 -10.23 19.52
C TYR A 493 10.40 -11.46 18.59
N THR A 494 9.51 -12.39 18.89
CA THR A 494 9.26 -13.57 18.06
C THR A 494 8.67 -13.16 16.71
N ASP A 495 7.66 -12.29 16.72
CA ASP A 495 7.05 -11.77 15.50
C ASP A 495 8.06 -10.94 14.69
N ALA A 496 8.89 -10.10 15.33
CA ALA A 496 9.93 -9.33 14.66
C ALA A 496 10.95 -10.25 13.98
N ARG A 497 11.43 -11.30 14.65
CA ARG A 497 12.34 -12.29 14.05
C ARG A 497 11.70 -13.00 12.86
N ALA A 498 10.42 -13.40 12.97
CA ALA A 498 9.69 -14.02 11.87
C ALA A 498 9.52 -13.08 10.65
N MET A 499 9.37 -11.78 10.89
CA MET A 499 9.36 -10.77 9.83
C MET A 499 10.74 -10.64 9.18
N MET A 500 11.81 -10.53 9.96
CA MET A 500 13.19 -10.42 9.47
C MET A 500 13.61 -11.64 8.65
N GLU A 501 13.22 -12.84 9.09
CA GLU A 501 13.48 -14.10 8.37
C GLU A 501 12.76 -14.15 7.02
N ARG A 502 11.58 -13.53 6.92
CA ARG A 502 10.76 -13.49 5.69
C ARG A 502 10.89 -12.17 4.93
N CYS A 503 11.98 -11.46 5.09
CA CYS A 503 12.35 -10.29 4.32
C CYS A 503 13.49 -10.66 3.35
N TYR A 504 13.31 -10.40 2.06
CA TYR A 504 14.36 -10.65 1.06
C TYR A 504 15.61 -9.82 1.36
N LYS A 505 16.73 -10.51 1.46
CA LYS A 505 18.05 -9.89 1.59
C LYS A 505 18.62 -9.57 0.20
N LYS A 506 19.67 -8.78 0.16
CA LYS A 506 20.41 -8.50 -1.07
C LYS A 506 20.88 -9.81 -1.71
N ASN A 507 20.61 -9.97 -2.99
CA ASN A 507 20.93 -11.16 -3.81
C ASN A 507 20.14 -12.44 -3.50
N ASP A 508 19.14 -12.42 -2.62
CA ASP A 508 18.25 -13.57 -2.40
C ASP A 508 17.35 -13.84 -3.61
N SER A 509 17.08 -12.81 -4.41
CA SER A 509 16.24 -12.85 -5.59
C SER A 509 17.02 -12.41 -6.84
N PRO A 510 16.68 -12.92 -8.04
CA PRO A 510 17.21 -12.40 -9.30
C PRO A 510 16.71 -10.99 -9.63
N TYR A 511 15.80 -10.43 -8.82
CA TYR A 511 15.18 -9.12 -9.02
C TYR A 511 15.66 -8.14 -7.96
N ILE A 512 16.28 -7.04 -8.39
CA ILE A 512 16.94 -6.07 -7.51
C ILE A 512 15.97 -5.30 -6.60
N ASP A 513 14.70 -5.17 -7.02
CA ASP A 513 13.65 -4.50 -6.26
C ASP A 513 12.99 -5.38 -5.19
N TYR A 514 13.41 -6.64 -5.05
CA TYR A 514 12.90 -7.53 -4.01
C TYR A 514 13.52 -7.26 -2.65
N GLU A 515 14.75 -6.74 -2.60
CA GLU A 515 15.43 -6.44 -1.34
C GLU A 515 14.56 -5.58 -0.42
N GLY A 516 14.33 -6.05 0.80
CA GLY A 516 13.46 -5.39 1.78
C GLY A 516 11.97 -5.71 1.67
N GLY A 517 11.55 -6.41 0.62
CA GLY A 517 10.17 -6.91 0.48
C GLY A 517 9.94 -8.18 1.28
N TYR A 518 8.75 -8.31 1.86
CA TYR A 518 8.38 -9.51 2.61
C TYR A 518 7.87 -10.62 1.68
N TYR A 519 7.90 -11.87 2.16
CA TYR A 519 7.30 -13.02 1.48
C TYR A 519 6.59 -13.94 2.48
N TYR A 520 5.67 -14.77 2.00
CA TYR A 520 5.06 -15.84 2.80
C TYR A 520 5.89 -17.12 2.74
N ASN A 521 6.24 -17.55 1.51
CA ASN A 521 7.18 -18.64 1.28
C ASN A 521 8.36 -18.11 0.46
N TYR A 522 9.56 -18.61 0.73
CA TYR A 522 10.74 -18.21 -0.05
C TYR A 522 10.56 -18.54 -1.53
N GLY A 523 10.78 -17.54 -2.37
CA GLY A 523 10.53 -17.60 -3.80
C GLY A 523 9.19 -17.00 -4.25
N ASP A 524 8.30 -16.62 -3.34
CA ASP A 524 7.07 -15.88 -3.66
C ASP A 524 7.37 -14.49 -4.25
N HIS A 525 6.35 -13.85 -4.79
CA HIS A 525 6.41 -12.42 -5.10
C HIS A 525 6.62 -11.62 -3.82
N PHE A 526 7.45 -10.58 -3.91
CA PHE A 526 7.67 -9.69 -2.78
C PHE A 526 6.44 -8.82 -2.46
N TYR A 527 6.30 -8.52 -1.19
CA TYR A 527 5.26 -7.64 -0.67
C TYR A 527 5.89 -6.43 0.04
N PRO A 528 5.83 -5.23 -0.53
CA PRO A 528 6.25 -4.00 0.14
C PRO A 528 5.16 -3.61 1.16
N ASP A 529 5.19 -4.21 2.34
CA ASP A 529 4.11 -4.17 3.33
C ASP A 529 4.38 -3.15 4.44
N GLY A 530 3.71 -1.99 4.36
CA GLY A 530 3.82 -0.93 5.35
C GLY A 530 3.28 -1.33 6.73
N ALA A 531 2.21 -2.12 6.79
CA ALA A 531 1.63 -2.55 8.07
C ALA A 531 2.60 -3.45 8.86
N ARG A 532 3.25 -4.41 8.20
CA ARG A 532 4.31 -5.20 8.85
C ARG A 532 5.46 -4.33 9.32
N SER A 533 5.86 -3.36 8.52
CA SER A 533 6.96 -2.47 8.84
C SER A 533 6.64 -1.56 10.03
N GLU A 534 5.38 -1.17 10.25
CA GLU A 534 4.96 -0.49 11.49
C GLU A 534 5.14 -1.39 12.72
N GLY A 535 4.85 -2.69 12.62
CA GLY A 535 5.12 -3.64 13.69
C GLY A 535 6.62 -3.82 13.93
N LEU A 536 7.40 -3.89 12.87
CA LEU A 536 8.85 -4.05 12.96
C LEU A 536 9.51 -2.85 13.65
N ILE A 537 9.11 -1.61 13.31
CA ILE A 537 9.66 -0.42 13.96
C ILE A 537 9.17 -0.29 15.41
N ALA A 538 8.00 -0.80 15.76
CA ALA A 538 7.55 -0.90 17.15
C ALA A 538 8.43 -1.85 17.96
N ALA A 539 8.79 -2.99 17.39
CA ALA A 539 9.74 -3.92 18.02
C ALA A 539 11.13 -3.30 18.22
N TYR A 540 11.59 -2.45 17.31
CA TYR A 540 12.83 -1.70 17.48
C TYR A 540 12.79 -0.81 18.72
N TYR A 541 11.73 -0.01 18.86
CA TYR A 541 11.60 0.89 20.00
C TYR A 541 11.48 0.13 21.32
N LEU A 542 10.74 -0.98 21.32
CA LEU A 542 10.64 -1.85 22.49
C LEU A 542 12.00 -2.45 22.86
N ALA A 543 12.75 -2.98 21.88
CA ALA A 543 14.08 -3.55 22.11
C ALA A 543 15.06 -2.51 22.66
N LYS A 544 15.08 -1.30 22.11
CA LYS A 544 15.87 -0.17 22.62
C LYS A 544 15.53 0.15 24.08
N LYS A 545 14.25 0.21 24.40
CA LYS A 545 13.76 0.51 25.75
C LYS A 545 14.16 -0.57 26.77
N GLN A 546 14.19 -1.85 26.35
CA GLN A 546 14.55 -2.98 27.20
C GLN A 546 16.06 -3.24 27.24
N GLY A 547 16.89 -2.49 26.50
CA GLY A 547 18.35 -2.66 26.44
C GLY A 547 18.81 -3.83 25.58
N GLU A 548 17.94 -4.34 24.69
CA GLU A 548 18.23 -5.42 23.73
C GLU A 548 18.94 -4.84 22.49
N GLU A 549 20.16 -4.32 22.67
CA GLU A 549 20.86 -3.52 21.66
C GLU A 549 21.16 -4.28 20.36
N GLU A 550 21.58 -5.56 20.43
CA GLU A 550 21.85 -6.37 19.24
C GLU A 550 20.58 -6.59 18.42
N LEU A 551 19.49 -6.98 19.08
CA LEU A 551 18.20 -7.18 18.42
C LEU A 551 17.67 -5.86 17.82
N ALA A 552 17.81 -4.75 18.54
CA ALA A 552 17.41 -3.43 18.02
C ALA A 552 18.20 -3.07 16.75
N ALA A 553 19.51 -3.34 16.71
CA ALA A 553 20.34 -3.08 15.53
C ALA A 553 19.92 -3.94 14.31
N GLU A 554 19.64 -5.24 14.52
CA GLU A 554 19.16 -6.15 13.47
C GLU A 554 17.78 -5.72 12.92
N ILE A 555 16.87 -5.33 13.81
CA ILE A 555 15.54 -4.83 13.43
C ILE A 555 15.68 -3.55 12.62
N LEU A 556 16.51 -2.60 13.05
CA LEU A 556 16.70 -1.32 12.35
C LEU A 556 17.31 -1.52 10.96
N ASP A 557 18.28 -2.42 10.79
CA ASP A 557 18.85 -2.76 9.49
C ASP A 557 17.79 -3.32 8.54
N THR A 558 16.93 -4.24 9.04
CA THR A 558 15.82 -4.78 8.25
C THR A 558 14.78 -3.71 7.92
N ALA A 559 14.44 -2.83 8.87
CA ALA A 559 13.52 -1.72 8.66
C ALA A 559 14.04 -0.75 7.56
N LYS A 560 15.34 -0.46 7.54
CA LYS A 560 15.97 0.34 6.47
C LYS A 560 15.81 -0.32 5.09
N LYS A 561 16.01 -1.64 4.99
CA LYS A 561 15.79 -2.39 3.74
C LYS A 561 14.31 -2.38 3.32
N ALA A 562 13.40 -2.57 4.27
CA ALA A 562 11.96 -2.48 4.02
C ALA A 562 11.54 -1.08 3.55
N ALA A 563 12.11 -0.03 4.13
CA ALA A 563 11.88 1.35 3.68
C ALA A 563 12.36 1.57 2.25
N LYS A 564 13.55 1.09 1.88
CA LYS A 564 14.07 1.13 0.51
C LYS A 564 13.10 0.46 -0.48
N CYS A 565 12.58 -0.73 -0.13
CA CYS A 565 11.60 -1.44 -0.95
C CYS A 565 10.29 -0.64 -1.09
N GLN A 566 9.78 -0.07 0.00
CA GLN A 566 8.53 0.68 0.00
C GLN A 566 8.66 2.05 -0.67
N PHE A 567 9.86 2.62 -0.71
CA PHE A 567 10.14 3.86 -1.41
C PHE A 567 9.81 3.77 -2.91
N GLN A 568 9.88 2.56 -3.50
CA GLN A 568 9.48 2.29 -4.88
C GLN A 568 7.98 2.53 -5.15
N LEU A 569 7.15 2.62 -4.11
CA LEU A 569 5.70 2.80 -4.25
C LEU A 569 5.26 4.26 -4.41
N PHE A 570 6.16 5.20 -4.21
CA PHE A 570 5.84 6.62 -4.35
C PHE A 570 5.53 7.01 -5.78
N ASN A 571 4.55 7.89 -5.92
CA ASN A 571 4.28 8.60 -7.15
C ASN A 571 4.90 10.00 -7.08
N ASP A 572 5.80 10.29 -7.99
CA ASP A 572 6.34 11.62 -8.22
C ASP A 572 6.14 12.03 -9.69
N GLU A 573 6.66 13.18 -10.08
CA GLU A 573 6.58 13.63 -11.46
C GLU A 573 7.26 12.69 -12.46
N LYS A 574 8.33 11.99 -12.04
CA LYS A 574 9.06 11.06 -12.91
C LYS A 574 8.29 9.74 -13.02
N SER A 575 7.93 9.12 -11.91
CA SER A 575 7.26 7.82 -11.88
C SER A 575 5.82 7.87 -12.40
N GLY A 576 5.17 9.03 -12.31
CA GLY A 576 3.80 9.26 -12.80
C GLY A 576 3.69 9.44 -14.32
N PHE A 577 4.71 9.15 -15.12
CA PHE A 577 4.70 9.36 -16.58
C PHE A 577 3.53 8.68 -17.32
N SER A 578 3.07 7.54 -16.84
CA SER A 578 1.97 6.78 -17.44
C SER A 578 0.59 7.09 -16.85
N HIS A 579 0.52 7.94 -15.82
CA HIS A 579 -0.73 8.29 -15.17
C HIS A 579 -1.55 9.24 -16.02
N ARG A 580 -2.89 9.05 -16.01
CA ARG A 580 -3.82 9.94 -16.73
C ARG A 580 -3.87 11.34 -16.14
N ASN A 581 -3.72 11.45 -14.84
CA ASN A 581 -3.66 12.72 -14.11
C ASN A 581 -2.45 12.70 -13.14
N PRO A 582 -1.24 12.99 -13.65
CA PRO A 582 -0.04 12.97 -12.82
C PRO A 582 -0.09 13.90 -11.61
N ALA A 583 -0.72 15.06 -11.75
CA ALA A 583 -0.84 16.02 -10.65
C ALA A 583 -1.66 15.45 -9.48
N LYS A 584 -2.80 14.79 -9.77
CA LYS A 584 -3.64 14.18 -8.74
C LYS A 584 -3.02 12.93 -8.12
N SER A 585 -2.21 12.19 -8.87
CA SER A 585 -1.54 10.98 -8.40
C SER A 585 -0.22 11.25 -7.69
N ALA A 586 0.41 12.40 -7.95
CA ALA A 586 1.67 12.78 -7.31
C ALA A 586 1.54 12.73 -5.79
N HIS A 587 2.57 12.20 -5.13
CA HIS A 587 2.67 12.02 -3.68
C HIS A 587 1.78 10.92 -3.08
N GLY A 588 0.89 10.32 -3.88
CA GLY A 588 0.18 9.09 -3.47
C GLY A 588 1.13 7.90 -3.41
N ILE A 589 0.83 6.94 -2.54
CA ILE A 589 1.60 5.70 -2.38
C ILE A 589 0.81 4.56 -3.02
N ARG A 590 1.40 3.93 -4.04
CA ARG A 590 0.78 2.81 -4.76
C ARG A 590 0.61 1.60 -3.86
N PHE A 591 -0.39 0.80 -4.15
CA PHE A 591 -0.66 -0.41 -3.40
C PHE A 591 0.39 -1.51 -3.62
N LYS A 592 0.94 -1.62 -4.85
CA LYS A 592 2.04 -2.54 -5.23
C LYS A 592 2.86 -1.97 -6.37
N ALA A 593 4.00 -2.55 -6.66
CA ALA A 593 4.95 -2.06 -7.65
C ALA A 593 4.32 -1.78 -9.03
N THR A 594 3.52 -2.69 -9.58
CA THR A 594 2.85 -2.51 -10.88
C THR A 594 1.38 -2.11 -10.76
N ARG A 595 0.81 -2.10 -9.54
CA ARG A 595 -0.58 -1.73 -9.30
C ARG A 595 -0.68 -0.21 -9.10
N GLN A 596 -1.27 0.48 -10.05
CA GLN A 596 -1.37 1.94 -10.08
C GLN A 596 -2.53 2.48 -9.23
N TRP A 597 -2.83 1.82 -8.13
CA TRP A 597 -3.83 2.30 -7.17
C TRP A 597 -3.17 2.96 -5.99
N VAL A 598 -3.78 4.05 -5.57
CA VAL A 598 -3.57 4.64 -4.26
C VAL A 598 -4.83 4.38 -3.43
N ARG A 599 -4.66 3.83 -2.26
CA ARG A 599 -5.73 3.62 -1.27
C ARG A 599 -5.30 4.25 0.04
N VAL A 600 -6.24 4.78 0.81
CA VAL A 600 -5.92 5.54 2.02
C VAL A 600 -5.01 4.77 2.99
N ASP A 601 -5.18 3.45 3.11
CA ASP A 601 -4.32 2.61 3.97
C ASP A 601 -2.94 2.31 3.36
N SER A 602 -2.79 2.28 2.03
CA SER A 602 -1.46 2.18 1.43
C SER A 602 -0.63 3.44 1.74
N VAL A 603 -1.28 4.60 1.79
CA VAL A 603 -0.64 5.85 2.23
C VAL A 603 -0.32 5.80 3.72
N GLN A 604 -1.32 5.50 4.56
CA GLN A 604 -1.20 5.52 6.01
C GLN A 604 -0.08 4.60 6.52
N HIS A 605 -0.09 3.31 6.15
CA HIS A 605 0.87 2.35 6.69
C HIS A 605 2.32 2.68 6.32
N VAL A 606 2.57 3.05 5.06
CA VAL A 606 3.92 3.41 4.62
C VAL A 606 4.37 4.74 5.22
N ALA A 607 3.50 5.75 5.23
CA ALA A 607 3.82 7.07 5.79
C ALA A 607 4.06 6.98 7.31
N CYS A 608 3.22 6.24 8.05
CA CYS A 608 3.41 6.05 9.49
C CYS A 608 4.66 5.25 9.84
N PHE A 609 5.03 4.28 9.00
CA PHE A 609 6.31 3.59 9.14
C PHE A 609 7.49 4.53 8.86
N PHE A 610 7.44 5.32 7.78
CA PHE A 610 8.53 6.22 7.40
C PHE A 610 8.81 7.27 8.48
N ILE A 611 7.78 7.89 9.03
CA ILE A 611 8.00 8.89 10.09
C ILE A 611 8.56 8.25 11.37
N ARG A 612 8.12 7.06 11.76
CA ARG A 612 8.68 6.36 12.91
C ARG A 612 10.14 5.95 12.66
N LEU A 613 10.48 5.49 11.45
CA LEU A 613 11.86 5.21 11.07
C LEU A 613 12.71 6.49 11.07
N TYR A 614 12.18 7.62 10.59
CA TYR A 614 12.85 8.91 10.68
C TYR A 614 13.13 9.31 12.14
N TRP A 615 12.17 9.13 13.04
CA TRP A 615 12.33 9.45 14.45
C TRP A 615 13.34 8.56 15.19
N SER A 616 13.69 7.39 14.66
CA SER A 616 14.72 6.54 15.27
C SER A 616 16.09 7.19 15.33
N GLU A 617 16.39 8.10 14.41
CA GLU A 617 17.64 8.89 14.36
C GLU A 617 17.41 10.37 14.70
N ASN A 618 16.18 10.86 14.59
CA ASN A 618 15.81 12.26 14.78
C ASN A 618 14.65 12.37 15.78
N PRO A 619 14.84 12.05 17.05
CA PRO A 619 13.75 11.97 18.00
C PRO A 619 13.06 13.34 18.18
N VAL A 620 11.75 13.36 18.02
CA VAL A 620 10.92 14.47 18.40
C VAL A 620 10.69 14.39 19.91
N GLY A 621 10.87 15.46 20.65
CA GLY A 621 10.93 15.48 22.12
C GLY A 621 9.84 14.65 22.83
N SER A 622 9.96 14.41 24.12
CA SER A 622 9.21 13.47 24.96
C SER A 622 7.69 13.41 24.69
N GLY A 623 7.27 12.60 23.72
CA GLY A 623 5.89 12.50 23.26
C GLY A 623 5.75 11.81 21.90
N THR A 624 6.79 11.14 21.43
CA THR A 624 6.73 10.30 20.22
C THR A 624 5.74 9.15 20.44
N LEU A 625 4.60 9.25 19.78
CA LEU A 625 3.54 8.24 19.71
C LEU A 625 3.74 7.33 18.51
#